data_32918765d3f77bee74fd92fe193e6548
#
_entry.id   32918765d3f77bee74fd92fe193e6548
#
_cell.length_a   1.000
_cell.length_b   1.000
_cell.length_c   1.000
_cell.angle_alpha   90.00
_cell.angle_beta   90.00
_cell.angle_gamma   90.00
#
_symmetry.space_group_name_H-M   'P 1'
#
loop_
_entity.id
_entity.type
_entity.pdbx_description
1 polymer ?
#
loop_
_entity_poly.entity_id
_entity_poly.type
_entity_poly.pdbx_seq_one_letter_code
_entity_poly.pdbx_strand_id
1 'polypeptide(L)'
;MNTLLFIVVAFVLPFLSGLFFGTTTSAGADEGGYTSIPQAVRDFYSREVLFQAQPRLRFLQFAKVKRDLQAVRGKSIVFVKYDNLAGGGSLEESDVLTPEGMSTSEIICPVKEQANSVQVTEYLLRTSLLDVLGDASKLLANNMAVVLDKQFRDTVLGTTNVVYGGDAISLAALAAGDGFTTKTVKDAVETLATHNAPRINGDYYVCIAHPHQLRQLRDDSNWINANTYMGRRQLYIGEVGMYEGCIFIETTQMPVLDAAAIKEKYGDGATISTAYEAVFFGDNAYAWGVALDVELRDDGVVELGRKHTLGWYGIWGTTILEEKNIVKALTA
;
A
#
# COMPACT_ATOMS: atom_id res chain seq x y z
N MET A 1 22.98 22.74 56.08
CA MET A 1 22.86 23.60 54.90
C MET A 1 22.29 22.83 53.68
N ASN A 2 21.44 21.78 53.91
CA ASN A 2 20.93 20.90 52.86
C ASN A 2 19.40 20.68 52.90
N THR A 3 18.69 21.41 53.73
CA THR A 3 17.23 21.26 53.87
C THR A 3 16.41 22.32 53.09
N LEU A 4 17.03 23.38 52.65
CA LEU A 4 16.35 24.46 51.90
C LEU A 4 16.25 24.19 50.37
N LEU A 5 17.10 23.30 49.85
CA LEU A 5 17.11 22.97 48.41
C LEU A 5 16.01 21.96 48.03
N PHE A 6 15.56 21.12 48.97
CA PHE A 6 14.50 20.15 48.72
C PHE A 6 13.07 20.72 48.71
N ILE A 7 12.88 21.86 49.40
CA ILE A 7 11.55 22.50 49.48
C ILE A 7 11.22 23.31 48.19
N VAL A 8 12.25 23.84 47.50
CA VAL A 8 12.02 24.61 46.28
C VAL A 8 11.74 23.70 45.08
N VAL A 9 12.30 22.50 45.06
CA VAL A 9 12.05 21.51 43.96
C VAL A 9 10.66 20.87 44.10
N ALA A 10 10.16 20.70 45.32
CA ALA A 10 8.83 20.11 45.56
C ALA A 10 7.67 21.08 45.25
N PHE A 11 7.93 22.40 45.21
CA PHE A 11 6.88 23.39 44.94
C PHE A 11 6.79 23.79 43.44
N VAL A 12 7.80 23.47 42.64
CA VAL A 12 7.79 23.78 41.19
C VAL A 12 7.19 22.60 40.37
N LEU A 13 7.26 21.38 40.88
CA LEU A 13 6.76 20.20 40.16
C LEU A 13 5.22 20.11 40.03
N PRO A 14 4.36 20.57 40.98
CA PRO A 14 2.93 20.53 40.77
C PRO A 14 2.41 21.60 39.80
N PHE A 15 3.20 22.64 39.50
CA PHE A 15 2.78 23.69 38.56
C PHE A 15 3.05 23.34 37.09
N LEU A 16 3.97 22.42 36.80
CA LEU A 16 4.22 21.92 35.43
C LEU A 16 3.31 20.74 35.06
N SER A 17 2.74 20.03 36.03
CA SER A 17 1.83 18.91 35.72
C SER A 17 0.42 19.34 35.30
N GLY A 18 0.08 20.61 35.52
CA GLY A 18 -1.21 21.19 35.08
C GLY A 18 -1.20 21.70 33.63
N LEU A 19 -0.06 21.72 32.94
CA LEU A 19 0.05 22.22 31.58
C LEU A 19 0.13 21.13 30.52
N PHE A 20 0.04 19.86 30.91
CA PHE A 20 0.10 18.74 30.00
C PHE A 20 -1.28 18.08 29.85
N PHE A 21 -1.85 18.31 28.68
CA PHE A 21 -2.90 17.50 28.04
C PHE A 21 -4.20 17.32 28.83
N GLY A 22 -5.13 18.21 28.58
CA GLY A 22 -6.49 17.76 28.47
C GLY A 22 -6.53 16.59 27.46
N THR A 23 -6.71 15.37 27.96
CA THR A 23 -7.09 14.26 27.12
C THR A 23 -8.36 14.68 26.42
N THR A 24 -8.26 15.01 25.14
CA THR A 24 -9.45 15.08 24.29
C THR A 24 -9.98 13.67 24.20
N THR A 25 -10.92 13.35 25.08
CA THR A 25 -11.86 12.25 24.85
C THR A 25 -12.42 12.48 23.46
N SER A 26 -12.20 11.55 22.58
CA SER A 26 -12.84 11.47 21.28
C SER A 26 -14.35 11.38 21.49
N ALA A 27 -14.97 12.51 21.56
CA ALA A 27 -16.43 12.59 21.36
C ALA A 27 -16.66 12.30 19.89
N GLY A 28 -17.65 11.49 19.61
CA GLY A 28 -18.01 10.88 18.35
C GLY A 28 -18.01 11.80 17.14
N ALA A 29 -18.18 11.20 15.97
CA ALA A 29 -18.12 11.82 14.64
C ALA A 29 -18.54 13.28 14.65
N ASP A 30 -17.59 14.16 14.96
CA ASP A 30 -17.85 15.57 15.05
C ASP A 30 -17.93 16.15 13.65
N GLU A 31 -19.08 16.65 13.36
CA GLU A 31 -19.31 17.61 12.30
C GLU A 31 -18.18 18.63 12.32
N GLY A 32 -17.63 18.99 11.17
CA GLY A 32 -16.53 19.96 11.05
C GLY A 32 -16.85 21.32 11.66
N GLY A 33 -17.14 21.31 12.96
CA GLY A 33 -17.47 22.48 13.76
C GLY A 33 -16.24 23.11 14.40
N TYR A 34 -16.49 24.13 15.19
CA TYR A 34 -15.47 24.91 15.88
C TYR A 34 -14.59 24.07 16.81
N THR A 35 -15.12 23.00 17.40
CA THR A 35 -14.40 22.12 18.31
C THR A 35 -13.53 21.10 17.60
N SER A 36 -13.88 20.70 16.35
CA SER A 36 -13.12 19.71 15.59
C SER A 36 -11.90 20.30 14.84
N ILE A 37 -11.90 21.61 14.59
CA ILE A 37 -10.77 22.30 13.97
C ILE A 37 -10.41 23.56 14.78
N PRO A 38 -9.96 23.41 16.02
CA PRO A 38 -9.69 24.56 16.90
C PRO A 38 -8.55 25.45 16.38
N GLN A 39 -7.62 24.88 15.60
CA GLN A 39 -6.51 25.63 15.02
C GLN A 39 -6.96 26.56 13.89
N ALA A 40 -8.01 26.20 13.17
CA ALA A 40 -8.54 27.01 12.07
C ALA A 40 -9.26 28.27 12.54
N VAL A 41 -9.69 28.30 13.81
CA VAL A 41 -10.52 29.36 14.39
C VAL A 41 -9.74 30.26 15.36
N ARG A 42 -8.53 29.87 15.75
CA ARG A 42 -7.71 30.67 16.67
C ARG A 42 -7.11 31.88 15.98
N ASP A 43 -7.35 33.07 16.51
CA ASP A 43 -6.91 34.36 15.97
C ASP A 43 -5.39 34.57 15.96
N PHE A 44 -4.64 33.72 16.62
CA PHE A 44 -3.24 33.97 17.00
C PHE A 44 -2.20 33.23 16.20
N TYR A 45 -2.59 32.45 15.20
CA TYR A 45 -1.67 31.50 14.56
C TYR A 45 -1.36 31.85 13.11
N SER A 46 -0.21 31.41 12.66
CA SER A 46 0.21 31.59 11.28
C SER A 46 -0.87 31.04 10.34
N ARG A 47 -1.13 31.72 9.24
CA ARG A 47 -2.08 31.29 8.20
C ARG A 47 -1.59 30.06 7.43
N GLU A 48 -0.51 29.45 7.89
CA GLU A 48 0.12 28.30 7.28
C GLU A 48 -0.45 27.01 7.88
N VAL A 49 -1.10 26.21 7.05
CA VAL A 49 -1.61 24.89 7.42
C VAL A 49 -0.57 23.83 7.06
N LEU A 50 -0.12 23.09 8.04
CA LEU A 50 0.78 21.96 7.85
C LEU A 50 -0.02 20.70 7.55
N PHE A 51 0.11 20.20 6.33
CA PHE A 51 -0.48 18.91 5.95
C PHE A 51 0.45 17.78 6.35
N GLN A 52 -0.13 16.74 6.93
CA GLN A 52 0.62 15.52 7.23
C GLN A 52 1.16 14.92 5.94
N ALA A 53 2.43 14.51 5.94
CA ALA A 53 3.03 13.83 4.81
C ALA A 53 2.29 12.50 4.54
N GLN A 54 1.89 12.30 3.30
CA GLN A 54 1.20 11.10 2.86
C GLN A 54 2.10 10.24 1.98
N PRO A 55 2.02 8.91 2.08
CA PRO A 55 2.75 8.04 1.17
C PRO A 55 2.23 8.21 -0.25
N ARG A 56 3.15 8.18 -1.21
CA ARG A 56 2.80 8.28 -2.63
C ARG A 56 2.28 6.93 -3.13
N LEU A 57 1.40 6.95 -4.12
CA LEU A 57 0.94 5.76 -4.84
C LEU A 57 2.13 5.02 -5.45
N ARG A 58 2.29 3.73 -5.11
CA ARG A 58 3.38 2.88 -5.61
C ARG A 58 2.87 1.71 -6.42
N PHE A 59 1.74 1.13 -6.02
CA PHE A 59 1.19 -0.05 -6.67
C PHE A 59 0.45 0.27 -7.97
N LEU A 60 -0.25 1.40 -8.03
CA LEU A 60 -1.09 1.75 -9.18
C LEU A 60 -0.32 1.77 -10.51
N GLN A 61 0.93 2.20 -10.51
CA GLN A 61 1.74 2.33 -11.73
C GLN A 61 2.01 1.00 -12.46
N PHE A 62 1.87 -0.14 -11.77
CA PHE A 62 2.12 -1.48 -12.34
C PHE A 62 0.83 -2.27 -12.55
N ALA A 63 -0.32 -1.73 -12.15
CA ALA A 63 -1.61 -2.40 -12.30
C ALA A 63 -2.08 -2.38 -13.76
N LYS A 64 -2.58 -3.52 -14.25
CA LYS A 64 -3.27 -3.59 -15.54
C LYS A 64 -4.67 -3.00 -15.41
N VAL A 65 -4.92 -1.88 -16.08
CA VAL A 65 -6.20 -1.16 -15.98
C VAL A 65 -7.19 -1.64 -17.01
N LYS A 66 -8.44 -1.92 -16.60
CA LYS A 66 -9.55 -2.25 -17.46
C LYS A 66 -10.80 -1.43 -17.10
N ARG A 67 -11.41 -0.76 -18.07
CA ARG A 67 -12.53 0.18 -17.90
C ARG A 67 -13.81 -0.24 -18.64
N ASP A 68 -14.00 -1.51 -18.89
CA ASP A 68 -15.11 -1.99 -19.70
C ASP A 68 -16.49 -1.69 -19.10
N LEU A 69 -16.62 -1.66 -17.77
CA LEU A 69 -17.88 -1.36 -17.09
C LEU A 69 -18.31 0.11 -17.16
N GLN A 70 -17.47 1.01 -17.64
CA GLN A 70 -17.89 2.39 -17.93
C GLN A 70 -18.88 2.44 -19.11
N ALA A 71 -18.80 1.46 -20.02
CA ALA A 71 -19.66 1.35 -21.20
C ALA A 71 -20.80 0.34 -21.03
N VAL A 72 -20.63 -0.70 -20.20
CA VAL A 72 -21.59 -1.80 -20.04
C VAL A 72 -21.88 -2.03 -18.57
N ARG A 73 -23.16 -2.14 -18.21
CA ARG A 73 -23.59 -2.35 -16.81
C ARG A 73 -23.26 -3.78 -16.34
N GLY A 74 -22.65 -3.92 -15.14
CA GLY A 74 -22.32 -5.19 -14.53
C GLY A 74 -21.79 -5.02 -13.11
N LYS A 75 -21.73 -6.11 -12.35
CA LYS A 75 -21.19 -6.16 -10.97
C LYS A 75 -19.72 -6.60 -10.90
N SER A 76 -19.17 -7.05 -12.02
CA SER A 76 -17.81 -7.57 -12.10
C SER A 76 -17.22 -7.33 -13.48
N ILE A 77 -15.90 -7.18 -13.53
CA ILE A 77 -15.12 -7.15 -14.75
C ILE A 77 -14.46 -8.51 -14.92
N VAL A 78 -14.59 -9.09 -16.11
CA VAL A 78 -13.98 -10.39 -16.42
C VAL A 78 -12.73 -10.15 -17.26
N PHE A 79 -11.61 -10.73 -16.81
CA PHE A 79 -10.38 -10.82 -17.58
C PHE A 79 -10.29 -12.24 -18.15
N VAL A 80 -10.19 -12.34 -19.45
CA VAL A 80 -10.05 -13.63 -20.14
C VAL A 80 -8.57 -13.92 -20.35
N LYS A 81 -8.14 -15.09 -19.96
CA LYS A 81 -6.80 -15.63 -20.17
C LYS A 81 -6.88 -16.85 -21.06
N TYR A 82 -6.01 -16.93 -22.05
CA TYR A 82 -5.83 -18.15 -22.85
C TYR A 82 -4.78 -19.02 -22.18
N ASP A 83 -5.10 -20.29 -22.02
CA ASP A 83 -4.15 -21.25 -21.49
C ASP A 83 -3.19 -21.71 -22.58
N ASN A 84 -1.95 -22.01 -22.20
CA ASN A 84 -0.95 -22.49 -23.15
C ASN A 84 -1.32 -23.86 -23.66
N LEU A 85 -1.05 -24.13 -24.94
CA LEU A 85 -1.18 -25.46 -25.51
C LEU A 85 -0.14 -26.41 -24.90
N ALA A 86 -0.53 -27.67 -24.70
CA ALA A 86 0.27 -28.61 -23.94
C ALA A 86 1.44 -29.20 -24.71
N GLY A 87 1.39 -29.24 -26.03
CA GLY A 87 2.44 -29.88 -26.75
C GLY A 87 2.49 -29.58 -28.24
N GLY A 88 3.52 -30.06 -28.85
CA GLY A 88 3.79 -30.16 -30.28
C GLY A 88 4.97 -31.08 -30.46
N GLY A 89 4.97 -31.90 -31.46
CA GLY A 89 6.00 -32.89 -31.73
C GLY A 89 6.40 -32.95 -33.20
N SER A 90 7.47 -33.71 -33.50
CA SER A 90 7.80 -34.05 -34.87
C SER A 90 6.76 -35.00 -35.46
N LEU A 91 6.36 -34.71 -36.67
CA LEU A 91 5.41 -35.55 -37.43
C LEU A 91 6.23 -36.42 -38.43
N GLU A 92 5.80 -37.69 -38.56
CA GLU A 92 6.26 -38.56 -39.66
C GLU A 92 5.35 -38.39 -40.89
N GLU A 93 5.78 -38.82 -42.04
CA GLU A 93 5.08 -38.61 -43.33
C GLU A 93 3.66 -39.22 -43.34
N SER A 94 3.41 -40.22 -42.50
CA SER A 94 2.11 -40.89 -42.38
C SER A 94 1.22 -40.39 -41.23
N ASP A 95 1.71 -39.43 -40.44
CA ASP A 95 0.98 -39.02 -39.24
C ASP A 95 -0.18 -38.08 -39.54
N VAL A 96 -1.29 -38.34 -38.88
CA VAL A 96 -2.47 -37.46 -38.93
C VAL A 96 -2.44 -36.49 -37.76
N LEU A 97 -2.34 -35.20 -38.06
CA LEU A 97 -2.37 -34.15 -37.07
C LEU A 97 -3.73 -34.08 -36.41
N THR A 98 -3.82 -34.36 -35.13
CA THR A 98 -5.04 -34.12 -34.32
C THR A 98 -5.00 -32.70 -33.73
N PRO A 99 -5.94 -31.79 -34.09
CA PRO A 99 -5.94 -30.45 -33.56
C PRO A 99 -6.26 -30.44 -32.07
N GLU A 100 -5.48 -29.69 -31.29
CA GLU A 100 -5.72 -29.44 -29.88
C GLU A 100 -6.70 -28.25 -29.71
N GLY A 101 -7.67 -28.39 -28.80
CA GLY A 101 -8.62 -27.33 -28.52
C GLY A 101 -8.00 -26.21 -27.67
N MET A 102 -8.29 -24.96 -27.99
CA MET A 102 -7.94 -23.82 -27.14
C MET A 102 -8.81 -23.81 -25.90
N SER A 103 -8.19 -23.70 -24.73
CA SER A 103 -8.87 -23.47 -23.46
C SER A 103 -8.70 -22.01 -23.00
N THR A 104 -9.72 -21.50 -22.32
CA THR A 104 -9.74 -20.17 -21.75
C THR A 104 -10.14 -20.22 -20.30
N SER A 105 -9.44 -19.46 -19.46
CA SER A 105 -9.80 -19.25 -18.07
C SER A 105 -10.27 -17.80 -17.83
N GLU A 106 -11.23 -17.64 -16.95
CA GLU A 106 -11.80 -16.34 -16.62
C GLU A 106 -11.42 -15.92 -15.21
N ILE A 107 -10.94 -14.69 -15.07
CA ILE A 107 -10.61 -14.08 -13.78
C ILE A 107 -11.63 -12.98 -13.52
N ILE A 108 -12.42 -13.17 -12.47
CA ILE A 108 -13.50 -12.26 -12.11
C ILE A 108 -12.96 -11.20 -11.12
N CYS A 109 -13.10 -9.93 -11.49
CA CYS A 109 -12.80 -8.79 -10.64
C CYS A 109 -14.11 -8.15 -10.16
N PRO A 110 -14.56 -8.41 -8.92
CA PRO A 110 -15.75 -7.77 -8.40
C PRO A 110 -15.49 -6.30 -8.11
N VAL A 111 -16.38 -5.42 -8.55
CA VAL A 111 -16.30 -3.99 -8.28
C VAL A 111 -17.14 -3.64 -7.05
N LYS A 112 -16.64 -2.72 -6.23
CA LYS A 112 -17.30 -2.23 -5.01
C LYS A 112 -17.32 -0.72 -5.01
N GLU A 113 -18.35 -0.15 -4.39
CA GLU A 113 -18.41 1.27 -4.11
C GLU A 113 -17.41 1.64 -3.02
N GLN A 114 -16.71 2.74 -3.26
CA GLN A 114 -15.73 3.30 -2.34
C GLN A 114 -16.00 4.80 -2.23
N ALA A 115 -16.05 5.29 -1.00
CA ALA A 115 -16.27 6.71 -0.74
C ALA A 115 -15.69 7.12 0.61
N ASN A 116 -15.42 8.39 0.75
CA ASN A 116 -15.21 9.03 2.05
C ASN A 116 -15.64 10.50 1.94
N SER A 117 -16.15 11.06 3.02
CA SER A 117 -16.65 12.44 3.02
C SER A 117 -16.29 13.19 4.30
N VAL A 118 -16.21 14.51 4.18
CA VAL A 118 -16.00 15.45 5.28
C VAL A 118 -17.14 16.46 5.23
N GLN A 119 -17.76 16.71 6.39
CA GLN A 119 -18.79 17.70 6.54
C GLN A 119 -18.22 18.96 7.24
N VAL A 120 -18.49 20.12 6.67
CA VAL A 120 -18.06 21.42 7.19
C VAL A 120 -19.27 22.27 7.48
N THR A 121 -19.29 22.95 8.63
CA THR A 121 -20.43 23.81 8.99
C THR A 121 -20.25 25.23 8.44
N GLU A 122 -21.35 25.87 8.08
CA GLU A 122 -21.40 27.26 7.63
C GLU A 122 -20.80 28.21 8.69
N TYR A 123 -21.01 27.90 9.98
CA TYR A 123 -20.41 28.66 11.07
C TYR A 123 -18.89 28.62 11.00
N LEU A 124 -18.30 27.43 10.78
CA LEU A 124 -16.85 27.28 10.62
C LEU A 124 -16.31 28.05 9.39
N LEU A 125 -17.03 27.96 8.26
CA LEU A 125 -16.65 28.69 7.05
C LEU A 125 -16.61 30.22 7.23
N ARG A 126 -17.54 30.76 8.05
CA ARG A 126 -17.62 32.20 8.30
C ARG A 126 -16.69 32.70 9.41
N THR A 127 -16.31 31.83 10.33
CA THR A 127 -15.47 32.20 11.48
C THR A 127 -14.00 31.85 11.28
N SER A 128 -13.69 30.94 10.36
CA SER A 128 -12.31 30.56 10.04
C SER A 128 -11.60 31.64 9.25
N LEU A 129 -10.33 31.86 9.57
CA LEU A 129 -9.39 32.67 8.78
C LEU A 129 -8.76 31.90 7.62
N LEU A 130 -8.95 30.58 7.58
CA LEU A 130 -8.35 29.65 6.60
C LEU A 130 -9.41 29.26 5.57
N ASP A 131 -8.94 28.85 4.38
CA ASP A 131 -9.78 28.21 3.36
C ASP A 131 -10.05 26.74 3.73
N VAL A 132 -11.04 26.54 4.60
CA VAL A 132 -11.38 25.20 5.13
C VAL A 132 -11.85 24.24 4.01
N LEU A 133 -12.57 24.73 2.99
CA LEU A 133 -13.04 23.90 1.88
C LEU A 133 -11.88 23.44 0.99
N GLY A 134 -10.96 24.34 0.66
CA GLY A 134 -9.75 24.00 -0.10
C GLY A 134 -8.88 22.98 0.63
N ASP A 135 -8.74 23.14 1.93
CA ASP A 135 -7.95 22.22 2.75
C ASP A 135 -8.64 20.87 2.94
N ALA A 136 -9.96 20.84 3.14
CA ALA A 136 -10.74 19.61 3.16
C ALA A 136 -10.62 18.83 1.83
N SER A 137 -10.65 19.52 0.70
CA SER A 137 -10.47 18.89 -0.63
C SER A 137 -9.10 18.23 -0.77
N LYS A 138 -8.02 18.87 -0.29
CA LYS A 138 -6.66 18.29 -0.30
C LYS A 138 -6.55 17.06 0.61
N LEU A 139 -7.15 17.13 1.80
CA LEU A 139 -7.19 15.99 2.73
C LEU A 139 -7.95 14.81 2.14
N LEU A 140 -9.08 15.06 1.49
CA LEU A 140 -9.86 14.03 0.80
C LEU A 140 -9.09 13.40 -0.37
N ALA A 141 -8.39 14.20 -1.17
CA ALA A 141 -7.55 13.70 -2.26
C ALA A 141 -6.40 12.82 -1.74
N ASN A 142 -5.73 13.22 -0.67
CA ASN A 142 -4.71 12.41 -0.02
C ASN A 142 -5.28 11.10 0.55
N ASN A 143 -6.43 11.16 1.20
CA ASN A 143 -7.12 9.98 1.74
C ASN A 143 -7.48 8.99 0.63
N MET A 144 -8.04 9.46 -0.48
CA MET A 144 -8.36 8.65 -1.65
C MET A 144 -7.12 7.91 -2.18
N ALA A 145 -6.01 8.62 -2.34
CA ALA A 145 -4.76 8.03 -2.80
C ALA A 145 -4.27 6.91 -1.86
N VAL A 146 -4.30 7.15 -0.55
CA VAL A 146 -3.91 6.15 0.47
C VAL A 146 -4.82 4.92 0.43
N VAL A 147 -6.14 5.12 0.33
CA VAL A 147 -7.12 4.02 0.30
C VAL A 147 -6.92 3.15 -0.94
N LEU A 148 -6.73 3.78 -2.10
CA LEU A 148 -6.49 3.07 -3.36
C LEU A 148 -5.22 2.22 -3.32
N ASP A 149 -4.10 2.82 -2.91
CA ASP A 149 -2.80 2.13 -2.82
C ASP A 149 -2.84 0.97 -1.80
N LYS A 150 -3.54 1.18 -0.68
CA LYS A 150 -3.75 0.15 0.34
C LYS A 150 -4.54 -1.05 -0.20
N GLN A 151 -5.56 -0.83 -1.01
CA GLN A 151 -6.33 -1.92 -1.62
C GLN A 151 -5.49 -2.74 -2.60
N PHE A 152 -4.67 -2.11 -3.42
CA PHE A 152 -3.72 -2.82 -4.27
C PHE A 152 -2.73 -3.65 -3.46
N ARG A 153 -2.14 -3.04 -2.44
CA ARG A 153 -1.23 -3.72 -1.52
C ARG A 153 -1.88 -4.98 -0.92
N ASP A 154 -3.08 -4.84 -0.37
CA ASP A 154 -3.78 -5.94 0.31
C ASP A 154 -4.14 -7.05 -0.70
N THR A 155 -4.50 -6.70 -1.93
CA THR A 155 -4.74 -7.67 -3.01
C THR A 155 -3.47 -8.44 -3.35
N VAL A 156 -2.37 -7.76 -3.59
CA VAL A 156 -1.09 -8.39 -3.99
C VAL A 156 -0.51 -9.24 -2.86
N LEU A 157 -0.61 -8.77 -1.61
CA LEU A 157 -0.19 -9.53 -0.42
C LEU A 157 -1.08 -10.75 -0.12
N GLY A 158 -2.20 -10.90 -0.81
CA GLY A 158 -3.07 -12.08 -0.75
C GLY A 158 -2.49 -13.32 -1.45
N THR A 159 -1.35 -13.22 -2.15
CA THR A 159 -0.70 -14.37 -2.81
C THR A 159 -0.31 -15.47 -1.82
N THR A 160 -0.41 -16.72 -2.28
CA THR A 160 0.04 -17.92 -1.55
C THR A 160 1.53 -18.20 -1.71
N ASN A 161 2.18 -17.61 -2.72
CA ASN A 161 3.61 -17.79 -2.98
C ASN A 161 4.42 -16.97 -1.95
N VAL A 162 5.07 -17.64 -1.01
CA VAL A 162 5.84 -17.01 0.07
C VAL A 162 7.28 -17.50 0.06
N VAL A 163 8.21 -16.56 0.15
CA VAL A 163 9.63 -16.79 0.41
C VAL A 163 9.94 -16.20 1.79
N TYR A 164 10.73 -16.91 2.58
CA TYR A 164 11.09 -16.49 3.92
C TYR A 164 12.48 -15.85 3.96
N GLY A 165 12.71 -14.95 4.91
CA GLY A 165 14.01 -14.32 5.12
C GLY A 165 15.11 -15.30 5.57
N GLY A 166 16.36 -14.92 5.34
CA GLY A 166 17.51 -15.69 5.77
C GLY A 166 17.58 -17.08 5.17
N ASP A 167 17.72 -18.10 6.03
CA ASP A 167 17.75 -19.53 5.67
C ASP A 167 16.44 -20.24 6.02
N ALA A 168 15.41 -19.51 6.44
CA ALA A 168 14.13 -20.08 6.82
C ALA A 168 13.39 -20.65 5.61
N ILE A 169 12.86 -21.88 5.74
CA ILE A 169 12.05 -22.57 4.73
C ILE A 169 10.56 -22.58 5.08
N SER A 170 10.22 -22.11 6.26
CA SER A 170 8.84 -22.05 6.76
C SER A 170 8.69 -20.93 7.79
N LEU A 171 7.45 -20.56 8.09
CA LEU A 171 7.14 -19.59 9.14
C LEU A 171 7.69 -20.00 10.51
N ALA A 172 7.62 -21.29 10.83
CA ALA A 172 8.11 -21.81 12.12
C ALA A 172 9.64 -21.76 12.26
N ALA A 173 10.36 -21.77 11.14
CA ALA A 173 11.81 -21.68 11.10
C ALA A 173 12.32 -20.23 11.08
N LEU A 174 11.44 -19.26 10.86
CA LEU A 174 11.82 -17.86 10.77
C LEU A 174 12.22 -17.33 12.15
N ALA A 175 13.44 -16.84 12.27
CA ALA A 175 14.03 -16.31 13.50
C ALA A 175 14.19 -14.77 13.40
N ALA A 176 14.37 -14.12 14.55
CA ALA A 176 14.55 -12.67 14.63
C ALA A 176 15.78 -12.11 13.86
N GLY A 177 16.72 -12.99 13.48
CA GLY A 177 17.88 -12.63 12.65
C GLY A 177 17.67 -12.79 11.14
N ASP A 178 16.56 -13.37 10.72
CA ASP A 178 16.26 -13.65 9.30
C ASP A 178 15.68 -12.42 8.61
N GLY A 179 16.52 -11.40 8.46
CA GLY A 179 16.20 -10.15 7.82
C GLY A 179 16.13 -10.27 6.28
N PHE A 180 15.86 -9.13 5.66
CA PHE A 180 15.78 -8.99 4.20
C PHE A 180 17.20 -8.88 3.60
N THR A 181 17.69 -9.95 3.02
CA THR A 181 19.06 -10.07 2.49
C THR A 181 19.07 -10.26 0.97
N THR A 182 20.25 -10.16 0.36
CA THR A 182 20.46 -10.48 -1.06
C THR A 182 20.10 -11.93 -1.41
N LYS A 183 20.18 -12.86 -0.44
CA LYS A 183 19.71 -14.24 -0.60
C LYS A 183 18.20 -14.29 -0.81
N THR A 184 17.42 -13.64 0.06
CA THR A 184 15.96 -13.58 -0.08
C THR A 184 15.52 -13.01 -1.43
N VAL A 185 16.27 -12.02 -1.96
CA VAL A 185 16.01 -11.48 -3.29
C VAL A 185 16.27 -12.51 -4.38
N LYS A 186 17.38 -13.26 -4.31
CA LYS A 186 17.72 -14.32 -5.28
C LYS A 186 16.66 -15.41 -5.27
N ASP A 187 16.25 -15.88 -4.11
CA ASP A 187 15.24 -16.92 -3.96
C ASP A 187 13.87 -16.47 -4.52
N ALA A 188 13.50 -15.20 -4.31
CA ALA A 188 12.28 -14.64 -4.88
C ALA A 188 12.36 -14.51 -6.43
N VAL A 189 13.47 -14.03 -6.95
CA VAL A 189 13.70 -13.92 -8.42
C VAL A 189 13.76 -15.29 -9.06
N GLU A 190 14.40 -16.28 -8.44
CA GLU A 190 14.44 -17.67 -8.89
C GLU A 190 13.03 -18.27 -8.97
N THR A 191 12.20 -18.04 -7.95
CA THR A 191 10.80 -18.50 -7.92
C THR A 191 10.00 -17.91 -9.07
N LEU A 192 10.11 -16.59 -9.31
CA LEU A 192 9.46 -15.92 -10.45
C LEU A 192 9.94 -16.45 -11.79
N ALA A 193 11.26 -16.63 -11.95
CA ALA A 193 11.86 -17.15 -13.18
C ALA A 193 11.44 -18.62 -13.44
N THR A 194 11.39 -19.45 -12.40
CA THR A 194 10.92 -20.85 -12.49
C THR A 194 9.46 -20.92 -12.92
N HIS A 195 8.64 -19.98 -12.50
CA HIS A 195 7.26 -19.86 -12.94
C HIS A 195 7.11 -19.25 -14.34
N ASN A 196 8.21 -18.89 -15.02
CA ASN A 196 8.22 -18.16 -16.28
C ASN A 196 7.42 -16.84 -16.21
N ALA A 197 7.48 -16.14 -15.08
CA ALA A 197 6.82 -14.85 -14.92
C ALA A 197 7.41 -13.84 -15.92
N PRO A 198 6.58 -13.14 -16.72
CA PRO A 198 7.08 -12.13 -17.65
C PRO A 198 7.65 -10.94 -16.87
N ARG A 199 8.79 -10.43 -17.38
CA ARG A 199 9.42 -9.23 -16.81
C ARG A 199 8.69 -7.99 -17.29
N ILE A 200 8.65 -6.97 -16.45
CA ILE A 200 8.07 -5.66 -16.79
C ILE A 200 8.96 -5.01 -17.86
N ASN A 201 8.37 -4.56 -18.94
CA ASN A 201 9.06 -4.05 -20.15
C ASN A 201 10.10 -5.02 -20.75
N GLY A 202 10.07 -6.30 -20.38
CA GLY A 202 11.00 -7.31 -20.86
C GLY A 202 12.33 -7.39 -20.10
N ASP A 203 12.61 -6.47 -19.16
CA ASP A 203 13.95 -6.31 -18.57
C ASP A 203 14.03 -6.69 -17.09
N TYR A 204 13.03 -6.34 -16.26
CA TYR A 204 13.14 -6.43 -14.80
C TYR A 204 11.86 -6.87 -14.11
N TYR A 205 12.00 -7.37 -12.90
CA TYR A 205 10.94 -7.51 -11.90
C TYR A 205 10.91 -6.28 -11.01
N VAL A 206 9.83 -6.10 -10.26
CA VAL A 206 9.71 -5.02 -9.28
C VAL A 206 9.49 -5.61 -7.89
N CYS A 207 10.21 -5.06 -6.93
CA CYS A 207 10.02 -5.32 -5.51
C CYS A 207 9.52 -4.05 -4.82
N ILE A 208 8.41 -4.15 -4.11
CA ILE A 208 7.93 -3.10 -3.22
C ILE A 208 8.10 -3.58 -1.78
N ALA A 209 8.84 -2.81 -0.99
CA ALA A 209 9.23 -3.19 0.36
C ALA A 209 9.14 -2.02 1.35
N HIS A 210 9.09 -2.37 2.64
CA HIS A 210 9.13 -1.40 3.72
C HIS A 210 10.54 -0.79 3.86
N PRO A 211 10.68 0.49 4.28
CA PRO A 211 11.97 1.14 4.47
C PRO A 211 12.95 0.35 5.36
N HIS A 212 12.42 -0.35 6.38
CA HIS A 212 13.22 -1.19 7.27
C HIS A 212 13.91 -2.33 6.52
N GLN A 213 13.19 -3.05 5.67
CA GLN A 213 13.73 -4.14 4.86
C GLN A 213 14.79 -3.64 3.86
N LEU A 214 14.53 -2.50 3.21
CA LEU A 214 15.50 -1.93 2.28
C LEU A 214 16.76 -1.40 2.99
N ARG A 215 16.65 -0.97 4.25
CA ARG A 215 17.82 -0.65 5.06
C ARG A 215 18.68 -1.89 5.29
N GLN A 216 18.08 -3.01 5.69
CA GLN A 216 18.81 -4.28 5.87
C GLN A 216 19.53 -4.72 4.58
N LEU A 217 18.85 -4.58 3.44
CA LEU A 217 19.43 -4.91 2.14
C LEU A 217 20.63 -4.00 1.78
N ARG A 218 20.57 -2.71 2.13
CA ARG A 218 21.66 -1.76 1.86
C ARG A 218 22.92 -2.02 2.69
N ASP A 219 22.79 -2.68 3.82
CA ASP A 219 23.90 -3.06 4.67
C ASP A 219 24.64 -4.32 4.14
N ASP A 220 24.07 -5.02 3.15
CA ASP A 220 24.68 -6.18 2.50
C ASP A 220 25.78 -5.77 1.52
N SER A 221 26.97 -6.37 1.65
CA SER A 221 28.14 -6.11 0.81
C SER A 221 27.90 -6.38 -0.68
N ASN A 222 27.10 -7.40 -1.00
CA ASN A 222 26.75 -7.75 -2.38
C ASN A 222 25.90 -6.67 -3.04
N TRP A 223 24.98 -6.07 -2.28
CA TRP A 223 24.20 -4.93 -2.73
C TRP A 223 25.06 -3.70 -3.03
N ILE A 224 25.98 -3.36 -2.12
CA ILE A 224 26.87 -2.22 -2.26
C ILE A 224 27.72 -2.36 -3.52
N ASN A 225 28.31 -3.54 -3.75
CA ASN A 225 29.13 -3.82 -4.91
C ASN A 225 28.32 -3.69 -6.22
N ALA A 226 27.16 -4.32 -6.32
CA ALA A 226 26.32 -4.28 -7.51
C ALA A 226 25.91 -2.84 -7.89
N ASN A 227 25.49 -2.04 -6.93
CA ASN A 227 25.06 -0.66 -7.19
C ASN A 227 26.21 0.33 -7.45
N THR A 228 27.44 -0.03 -7.09
CA THR A 228 28.62 0.79 -7.43
C THR A 228 28.93 0.69 -8.92
N TYR A 229 28.72 -0.46 -9.56
CA TYR A 229 28.98 -0.69 -10.99
C TYR A 229 27.85 -0.23 -11.90
N MET A 230 26.60 -0.21 -11.43
CA MET A 230 25.43 0.24 -12.20
C MET A 230 25.23 1.75 -12.05
N GLY A 231 25.44 2.51 -13.10
CA GLY A 231 25.14 3.95 -13.12
C GLY A 231 23.68 4.21 -12.73
N ARG A 232 23.45 5.08 -11.77
CA ARG A 232 22.13 5.37 -11.20
C ARG A 232 21.22 6.01 -12.25
N ARG A 233 20.30 5.23 -12.82
CA ARG A 233 19.14 5.72 -13.57
C ARG A 233 17.89 5.31 -12.83
N GLN A 234 17.23 6.26 -12.19
CA GLN A 234 15.92 6.03 -11.56
C GLN A 234 14.83 6.10 -12.62
N LEU A 235 14.10 5.00 -12.83
CA LEU A 235 12.97 4.89 -13.74
C LEU A 235 11.63 5.20 -13.05
N TYR A 236 11.52 4.85 -11.76
CA TYR A 236 10.27 4.95 -11.01
C TYR A 236 10.39 5.88 -9.81
N ILE A 237 9.25 6.43 -9.42
CA ILE A 237 9.17 7.28 -8.23
C ILE A 237 9.40 6.42 -6.98
N GLY A 238 10.46 6.71 -6.22
CA GLY A 238 10.83 5.98 -5.00
C GLY A 238 11.69 4.75 -5.23
N GLU A 239 12.22 4.58 -6.43
CA GLU A 239 13.25 3.59 -6.72
C GLU A 239 14.49 3.82 -5.84
N VAL A 240 14.99 2.75 -5.25
CA VAL A 240 16.16 2.75 -4.36
C VAL A 240 17.40 2.23 -5.07
N GLY A 241 17.21 1.26 -5.97
CA GLY A 241 18.28 0.64 -6.71
C GLY A 241 17.81 -0.62 -7.43
N MET A 242 18.72 -1.31 -8.10
CA MET A 242 18.46 -2.54 -8.84
C MET A 242 19.45 -3.63 -8.44
N TYR A 243 18.99 -4.86 -8.26
CA TYR A 243 19.80 -6.03 -7.98
C TYR A 243 19.14 -7.28 -8.56
N GLU A 244 19.95 -8.18 -9.18
CA GLU A 244 19.47 -9.43 -9.83
C GLU A 244 18.30 -9.23 -10.82
N GLY A 245 18.29 -8.10 -11.55
CA GLY A 245 17.19 -7.79 -12.46
C GLY A 245 15.90 -7.42 -11.76
N CYS A 246 15.94 -7.02 -10.48
CA CYS A 246 14.81 -6.55 -9.72
C CYS A 246 15.02 -5.08 -9.30
N ILE A 247 14.04 -4.22 -9.56
CA ILE A 247 14.01 -2.82 -9.13
C ILE A 247 13.29 -2.72 -7.78
N PHE A 248 13.89 -2.00 -6.84
CA PHE A 248 13.36 -1.84 -5.49
C PHE A 248 12.71 -0.49 -5.30
N ILE A 249 11.46 -0.51 -4.83
CA ILE A 249 10.65 0.67 -4.56
C ILE A 249 10.30 0.70 -3.08
N GLU A 250 10.56 1.85 -2.46
CA GLU A 250 10.28 2.09 -1.04
C GLU A 250 8.85 2.61 -0.84
N THR A 251 8.13 1.99 0.11
CA THR A 251 6.86 2.53 0.61
C THR A 251 6.63 2.24 2.08
N THR A 252 6.12 3.21 2.80
CA THR A 252 5.69 3.07 4.19
C THR A 252 4.33 2.38 4.33
N GLN A 253 3.64 2.13 3.21
CA GLN A 253 2.34 1.44 3.19
C GLN A 253 2.47 -0.07 3.39
N MET A 254 3.67 -0.65 3.24
CA MET A 254 3.87 -2.08 3.49
C MET A 254 3.62 -2.39 4.96
N PRO A 255 2.88 -3.48 5.27
CA PRO A 255 2.50 -3.78 6.63
C PRO A 255 3.70 -4.22 7.47
N VAL A 256 3.67 -3.78 8.71
CA VAL A 256 4.49 -4.33 9.80
C VAL A 256 3.55 -5.16 10.66
N LEU A 257 3.77 -6.44 10.72
CA LEU A 257 2.94 -7.39 11.45
C LEU A 257 3.51 -7.58 12.85
N ASP A 258 2.68 -7.39 13.86
CA ASP A 258 2.96 -7.80 15.22
C ASP A 258 2.62 -9.30 15.43
N ALA A 259 2.97 -9.85 16.59
CA ALA A 259 2.74 -11.26 16.88
C ALA A 259 1.27 -11.69 16.73
N ALA A 260 0.32 -10.80 17.04
CA ALA A 260 -1.11 -11.07 16.89
C ALA A 260 -1.54 -11.14 15.42
N ALA A 261 -1.10 -10.18 14.62
CA ALA A 261 -1.38 -10.14 13.18
C ALA A 261 -0.68 -11.29 12.43
N ILE A 262 0.52 -11.70 12.85
CA ILE A 262 1.21 -12.87 12.28
C ILE A 262 0.37 -14.13 12.53
N LYS A 263 -0.08 -14.32 13.77
CA LYS A 263 -0.92 -15.46 14.15
C LYS A 263 -2.25 -15.48 13.39
N GLU A 264 -2.90 -14.33 13.24
CA GLU A 264 -4.16 -14.20 12.50
C GLU A 264 -3.99 -14.53 11.01
N LYS A 265 -2.93 -14.02 10.38
CA LYS A 265 -2.72 -14.13 8.93
C LYS A 265 -2.09 -15.46 8.50
N TYR A 266 -1.19 -16.01 9.32
CA TYR A 266 -0.38 -17.18 8.98
C TYR A 266 -0.59 -18.38 9.91
N GLY A 267 -1.36 -18.23 10.98
CA GLY A 267 -1.64 -19.28 11.97
C GLY A 267 -0.61 -19.38 13.08
N ASP A 268 -0.84 -20.35 14.00
CA ASP A 268 0.04 -20.63 15.11
C ASP A 268 1.33 -21.33 14.62
N GLY A 269 2.48 -20.84 15.00
CA GLY A 269 3.76 -21.47 14.64
C GLY A 269 4.91 -20.47 14.49
N ALA A 270 4.63 -19.18 14.42
CA ALA A 270 5.66 -18.15 14.35
C ALA A 270 6.35 -17.98 15.71
N THR A 271 7.69 -17.92 15.68
CA THR A 271 8.52 -17.64 16.86
C THR A 271 8.92 -16.18 16.98
N ILE A 272 8.61 -15.39 15.94
CA ILE A 272 8.96 -13.97 15.84
C ILE A 272 7.85 -13.07 16.38
N SER A 273 8.24 -11.94 16.96
CA SER A 273 7.32 -10.92 17.50
C SER A 273 6.93 -9.85 16.47
N THR A 274 7.73 -9.68 15.44
CA THR A 274 7.51 -8.67 14.39
C THR A 274 7.91 -9.26 13.05
N ALA A 275 7.12 -9.04 12.01
CA ALA A 275 7.43 -9.45 10.66
C ALA A 275 7.15 -8.32 9.67
N TYR A 276 7.96 -8.28 8.63
CA TYR A 276 7.81 -7.35 7.51
C TYR A 276 7.48 -8.13 6.24
N GLU A 277 6.55 -7.61 5.47
CA GLU A 277 6.21 -8.17 4.17
C GLU A 277 6.81 -7.30 3.06
N ALA A 278 7.41 -7.94 2.06
CA ALA A 278 7.76 -7.33 0.78
C ALA A 278 7.10 -8.13 -0.33
N VAL A 279 6.89 -7.52 -1.49
CA VAL A 279 6.29 -8.21 -2.62
C VAL A 279 7.13 -8.02 -3.86
N PHE A 280 7.37 -9.12 -4.56
CA PHE A 280 8.04 -9.20 -5.85
C PHE A 280 7.02 -9.57 -6.91
N PHE A 281 7.05 -8.90 -8.05
CA PHE A 281 6.12 -9.22 -9.13
C PHE A 281 6.69 -8.88 -10.50
N GLY A 282 6.16 -9.59 -11.49
CA GLY A 282 6.42 -9.33 -12.90
C GLY A 282 5.27 -8.59 -13.58
N ASP A 283 5.25 -8.61 -14.91
CA ASP A 283 4.16 -8.04 -15.69
C ASP A 283 2.87 -8.86 -15.54
N ASN A 284 1.72 -8.21 -15.76
CA ASN A 284 0.39 -8.83 -15.65
C ASN A 284 0.12 -9.56 -14.32
N ALA A 285 0.70 -9.08 -13.23
CA ALA A 285 0.54 -9.68 -11.91
C ALA A 285 -0.85 -9.41 -11.32
N TYR A 286 -1.32 -8.17 -11.38
CA TYR A 286 -2.62 -7.75 -10.83
C TYR A 286 -3.29 -6.69 -11.70
N ALA A 287 -4.59 -6.53 -11.52
CA ALA A 287 -5.40 -5.62 -12.31
C ALA A 287 -6.26 -4.69 -11.46
N TRP A 288 -6.59 -3.59 -12.09
CA TRP A 288 -7.56 -2.61 -11.63
C TRP A 288 -8.76 -2.56 -12.58
N GLY A 289 -9.89 -3.02 -12.09
CA GLY A 289 -11.16 -2.93 -12.80
C GLY A 289 -11.92 -1.69 -12.39
N VAL A 290 -12.15 -0.76 -13.30
CA VAL A 290 -12.82 0.52 -13.02
C VAL A 290 -14.18 0.55 -13.69
N ALA A 291 -15.23 0.71 -12.86
CA ALA A 291 -16.59 0.96 -13.34
C ALA A 291 -16.92 2.45 -13.33
N LEU A 292 -16.45 3.17 -12.31
CA LEU A 292 -16.52 4.62 -12.22
C LEU A 292 -15.19 5.14 -11.68
N ASP A 293 -14.55 6.03 -12.42
CA ASP A 293 -13.34 6.70 -11.97
C ASP A 293 -13.63 7.52 -10.71
N VAL A 294 -12.62 7.71 -9.88
CA VAL A 294 -12.76 8.47 -8.65
C VAL A 294 -12.95 9.94 -8.96
N GLU A 295 -14.00 10.50 -8.41
CA GLU A 295 -14.36 11.91 -8.56
C GLU A 295 -14.64 12.57 -7.21
N LEU A 296 -14.30 13.84 -7.09
CA LEU A 296 -14.72 14.65 -5.96
C LEU A 296 -16.15 15.09 -6.19
N ARG A 297 -17.02 14.82 -5.22
CA ARG A 297 -18.43 15.20 -5.24
C ARG A 297 -18.73 16.18 -4.11
N ASP A 298 -19.53 17.15 -4.43
CA ASP A 298 -20.11 18.09 -3.49
C ASP A 298 -21.61 17.80 -3.40
N ASP A 299 -22.07 17.43 -2.20
CA ASP A 299 -23.49 17.15 -1.94
C ASP A 299 -24.30 18.44 -1.75
N GLY A 300 -23.64 19.59 -1.85
CA GLY A 300 -24.26 20.90 -1.66
C GLY A 300 -24.52 21.23 -0.19
N VAL A 301 -25.42 22.18 0.01
CA VAL A 301 -25.72 22.72 1.34
C VAL A 301 -27.00 22.05 1.86
N VAL A 302 -26.90 21.40 3.01
CA VAL A 302 -28.02 20.73 3.70
C VAL A 302 -28.41 21.44 4.98
N GLU A 303 -29.52 21.07 5.58
CA GLU A 303 -30.02 21.64 6.86
C GLU A 303 -30.11 23.17 6.85
N LEU A 304 -30.89 23.73 5.92
CA LEU A 304 -31.08 25.18 5.77
C LEU A 304 -29.79 25.97 5.47
N GLY A 305 -28.82 25.34 4.86
CA GLY A 305 -27.53 25.99 4.57
C GLY A 305 -26.47 25.87 5.65
N ARG A 306 -26.73 25.11 6.71
CA ARG A 306 -25.81 25.03 7.85
C ARG A 306 -24.64 24.10 7.65
N LYS A 307 -24.78 23.07 6.78
CA LYS A 307 -23.80 22.02 6.58
C LYS A 307 -23.46 21.89 5.11
N HIS A 308 -22.19 21.73 4.81
CA HIS A 308 -21.64 21.52 3.48
C HIS A 308 -20.81 20.23 3.48
N THR A 309 -21.18 19.27 2.63
CA THR A 309 -20.52 17.96 2.58
C THR A 309 -19.71 17.81 1.31
N LEU A 310 -18.42 17.58 1.46
CA LEU A 310 -17.50 17.23 0.37
C LEU A 310 -17.08 15.79 0.52
N GLY A 311 -16.99 15.05 -0.57
CA GLY A 311 -16.53 13.66 -0.54
C GLY A 311 -15.92 13.22 -1.87
N TRP A 312 -15.13 12.16 -1.83
CA TRP A 312 -14.76 11.44 -3.03
C TRP A 312 -15.58 10.15 -3.14
N TYR A 313 -15.90 9.79 -4.35
CA TYR A 313 -16.67 8.60 -4.67
C TYR A 313 -16.13 7.93 -5.93
N GLY A 314 -16.14 6.59 -5.96
CA GLY A 314 -15.77 5.83 -7.13
C GLY A 314 -16.20 4.37 -7.00
N ILE A 315 -16.20 3.64 -8.13
CA ILE A 315 -16.56 2.23 -8.17
C ILE A 315 -15.47 1.46 -8.90
N TRP A 316 -14.74 0.63 -8.14
CA TRP A 316 -13.64 -0.15 -8.70
C TRP A 316 -13.41 -1.45 -7.92
N GLY A 317 -12.61 -2.32 -8.50
CA GLY A 317 -12.13 -3.54 -7.87
C GLY A 317 -10.67 -3.79 -8.22
N THR A 318 -10.02 -4.59 -7.38
CA THR A 318 -8.65 -5.06 -7.59
C THR A 318 -8.64 -6.58 -7.55
N THR A 319 -7.84 -7.21 -8.41
CA THR A 319 -7.71 -8.67 -8.45
C THR A 319 -6.31 -9.09 -8.89
N ILE A 320 -5.88 -10.27 -8.46
CA ILE A 320 -4.68 -10.92 -8.97
C ILE A 320 -5.04 -11.53 -10.33
N LEU A 321 -4.23 -11.25 -11.36
CA LEU A 321 -4.39 -11.84 -12.69
C LEU A 321 -3.67 -13.17 -12.80
N GLU A 322 -2.44 -13.24 -12.31
CA GLU A 322 -1.63 -14.44 -12.35
C GLU A 322 -0.85 -14.56 -11.04
N GLU A 323 -1.22 -15.55 -10.26
CA GLU A 323 -0.60 -15.77 -8.95
C GLU A 323 0.89 -16.16 -9.07
N LYS A 324 1.25 -16.85 -10.15
CA LYS A 324 2.63 -17.26 -10.45
C LYS A 324 3.58 -16.08 -10.70
N ASN A 325 3.01 -14.92 -11.05
CA ASN A 325 3.77 -13.69 -11.31
C ASN A 325 4.01 -12.86 -10.05
N ILE A 326 3.59 -13.34 -8.89
CA ILE A 326 3.71 -12.64 -7.61
C ILE A 326 4.37 -13.57 -6.60
N VAL A 327 5.35 -13.03 -5.88
CA VAL A 327 6.00 -13.70 -4.74
C VAL A 327 6.07 -12.72 -3.59
N LYS A 328 5.65 -13.16 -2.41
CA LYS A 328 5.72 -12.40 -1.18
C LYS A 328 6.92 -12.85 -0.36
N ALA A 329 7.74 -11.92 0.10
CA ALA A 329 8.82 -12.19 1.05
C ALA A 329 8.40 -11.80 2.46
N LEU A 330 8.53 -12.73 3.39
CA LEU A 330 8.28 -12.52 4.81
C LEU A 330 9.61 -12.57 5.58
N THR A 331 9.94 -11.47 6.28
CA THR A 331 11.21 -11.31 7.01
C THR A 331 10.97 -10.81 8.43
N ALA A 332 11.94 -11.02 9.29
CA ALA A 332 11.90 -10.56 10.68
C ALA A 332 12.47 -9.14 10.86
#